data_97c94bd61169c3a5f0f69aebd572793f
#
_entry.id   97c94bd61169c3a5f0f69aebd572793f
#
_cell.length_a   1.000
_cell.length_b   1.000
_cell.length_c   1.000
_cell.angle_alpha   90.00
_cell.angle_beta   90.00
_cell.angle_gamma   90.00
#
_symmetry.space_group_name_H-M   'P 1'
#
loop_
_entity.id
_entity.type
_entity.pdbx_description
1 polymer ?
#
loop_
_entity_poly.entity_id
_entity_poly.type
_entity_poly.pdbx_seq_one_letter_code
_entity_poly.pdbx_strand_id
1 'polypeptide(L)'
;MDNFYDVIVVGGGPAGSSASYFNAKKGKRVLLIDKQTFPRDKVCGDGVTGKSLHILHEMGLDKEIAGVKEISSKGVVIYAPNKMSLKVNIESPDDPLSAFSIDRFIFDDIVFTKAKDTILENNGLFLNEKVLSPIIKNEKIIGIKTKNDEYFADIVIGAGGYNCPISRYILDANKVSKQDRKHYSSALREYWNDVEGNSGDFEIHFIDGILPGYFWIFPISETKFNIGVGMLLSEMDKTDVKLKQMLDYIVNESYLKERFANAKAIPKSKKGWLLPLGSPRKNELNPRKNYYNGGVLIGDSASLIDPFTGEGIGNALVSGKLTSNYDYIDEETGKQYQNELWDIIGEELTNSHKLQKMLNKKWLVNWFIKKANKKPQLQELITDMLHNKETQGSFNSKWFMIKTLLF
;
A
#
# COMPACT_ATOMS: atom_id res chain seq x y z
N MET A 1 5.35 16.39 -33.22
CA MET A 1 4.17 16.00 -32.43
C MET A 1 4.04 17.02 -31.31
N ASP A 2 2.84 17.40 -30.98
CA ASP A 2 2.58 18.31 -29.87
C ASP A 2 2.85 17.55 -28.54
N ASN A 3 3.91 17.95 -27.82
CA ASN A 3 4.33 17.33 -26.56
C ASN A 3 3.55 17.88 -25.34
N PHE A 4 2.37 18.47 -25.57
CA PHE A 4 1.51 18.98 -24.54
C PHE A 4 0.34 18.03 -24.25
N TYR A 5 0.07 17.76 -22.96
CA TYR A 5 -0.98 16.89 -22.43
C TYR A 5 -1.78 17.63 -21.35
N ASP A 6 -3.01 17.20 -21.06
CA ASP A 6 -3.73 17.73 -19.90
C ASP A 6 -3.08 17.19 -18.62
N VAL A 7 -2.67 15.92 -18.63
CA VAL A 7 -2.07 15.25 -17.46
C VAL A 7 -0.88 14.40 -17.87
N ILE A 8 0.22 14.54 -17.15
CA ILE A 8 1.36 13.61 -17.20
C ILE A 8 1.38 12.78 -15.92
N VAL A 9 1.39 11.45 -16.03
CA VAL A 9 1.48 10.51 -14.91
C VAL A 9 2.84 9.81 -14.94
N VAL A 10 3.65 10.00 -13.90
CA VAL A 10 5.00 9.44 -13.77
C VAL A 10 4.97 8.21 -12.88
N GLY A 11 4.95 7.02 -13.49
CA GLY A 11 4.88 5.70 -12.84
C GLY A 11 3.59 4.96 -13.18
N GLY A 12 3.70 3.74 -13.72
CA GLY A 12 2.59 2.88 -14.17
C GLY A 12 2.15 1.82 -13.14
N GLY A 13 2.52 1.97 -11.85
CA GLY A 13 2.00 1.11 -10.77
C GLY A 13 0.52 1.39 -10.48
N PRO A 14 -0.09 0.71 -9.48
CA PRO A 14 -1.53 0.83 -9.20
C PRO A 14 -2.03 2.28 -9.08
N ALA A 15 -1.27 3.16 -8.39
CA ALA A 15 -1.62 4.58 -8.27
C ALA A 15 -1.65 5.28 -9.64
N GLY A 16 -0.59 5.13 -10.43
CA GLY A 16 -0.49 5.80 -11.72
C GLY A 16 -1.44 5.22 -12.76
N SER A 17 -1.68 3.92 -12.75
CA SER A 17 -2.67 3.29 -13.63
C SER A 17 -4.08 3.77 -13.29
N SER A 18 -4.45 3.84 -12.01
CA SER A 18 -5.73 4.43 -11.57
C SER A 18 -5.85 5.88 -12.01
N ALA A 19 -4.84 6.73 -11.75
CA ALA A 19 -4.84 8.12 -12.17
C ALA A 19 -5.00 8.26 -13.68
N SER A 20 -4.28 7.48 -14.47
CA SER A 20 -4.35 7.50 -15.93
C SER A 20 -5.71 7.09 -16.45
N TYR A 21 -6.27 5.99 -15.91
CA TYR A 21 -7.59 5.50 -16.30
C TYR A 21 -8.68 6.54 -16.05
N PHE A 22 -8.80 7.04 -14.81
CA PHE A 22 -9.89 7.94 -14.46
C PHE A 22 -9.76 9.33 -15.10
N ASN A 23 -8.55 9.86 -15.31
CA ASN A 23 -8.36 11.10 -16.06
C ASN A 23 -8.73 10.91 -17.53
N ALA A 24 -8.33 9.81 -18.18
CA ALA A 24 -8.70 9.51 -19.57
C ALA A 24 -10.22 9.29 -19.72
N LYS A 25 -10.88 8.61 -18.77
CA LYS A 25 -12.34 8.44 -18.76
C LYS A 25 -13.10 9.76 -18.66
N LYS A 26 -12.48 10.83 -18.14
CA LYS A 26 -13.01 12.20 -18.15
C LYS A 26 -12.65 12.97 -19.42
N GLY A 27 -12.08 12.32 -20.43
CA GLY A 27 -11.74 12.92 -21.71
C GLY A 27 -10.40 13.66 -21.73
N LYS A 28 -9.60 13.60 -20.68
CA LYS A 28 -8.28 14.25 -20.65
C LYS A 28 -7.25 13.49 -21.48
N ARG A 29 -6.43 14.22 -22.20
CA ARG A 29 -5.27 13.66 -22.92
C ARG A 29 -4.15 13.36 -21.93
N VAL A 30 -3.91 12.08 -21.66
CA VAL A 30 -2.96 11.61 -20.65
C VAL A 30 -1.67 11.08 -21.28
N LEU A 31 -0.52 11.51 -20.74
CA LEU A 31 0.77 10.82 -20.93
C LEU A 31 1.06 9.98 -19.71
N LEU A 32 1.05 8.65 -19.84
CA LEU A 32 1.57 7.73 -18.85
C LEU A 32 3.01 7.37 -19.19
N ILE A 33 3.93 7.52 -18.24
CA ILE A 33 5.34 7.18 -18.45
C ILE A 33 5.88 6.32 -17.31
N ASP A 34 6.49 5.17 -17.63
CA ASP A 34 7.19 4.32 -16.67
C ASP A 34 8.54 3.85 -17.24
N LYS A 35 9.54 3.77 -16.36
CA LYS A 35 10.88 3.27 -16.73
C LYS A 35 10.95 1.77 -16.94
N GLN A 36 9.98 1.01 -16.44
CA GLN A 36 9.93 -0.45 -16.52
C GLN A 36 8.91 -0.90 -17.55
N THR A 37 9.21 -2.01 -18.20
CA THR A 37 8.27 -2.72 -19.08
C THR A 37 7.38 -3.62 -18.22
N PHE A 38 6.09 -3.63 -18.46
CA PHE A 38 5.13 -4.55 -17.84
C PHE A 38 5.01 -5.82 -18.69
N PRO A 39 4.76 -6.99 -18.05
CA PRO A 39 4.62 -7.20 -16.62
C PRO A 39 5.96 -7.11 -15.86
N ARG A 40 5.91 -6.66 -14.59
CA ARG A 40 7.08 -6.50 -13.74
C ARG A 40 6.81 -6.90 -12.29
N ASP A 41 7.85 -7.35 -11.59
CA ASP A 41 7.75 -7.62 -10.15
C ASP A 41 7.79 -6.33 -9.32
N LYS A 42 7.07 -6.34 -8.19
CA LYS A 42 7.10 -5.30 -7.16
C LYS A 42 7.05 -5.97 -5.79
N VAL A 43 7.98 -5.65 -4.91
CA VAL A 43 7.99 -6.18 -3.54
C VAL A 43 6.72 -5.78 -2.80
N CYS A 44 5.95 -6.79 -2.37
CA CYS A 44 4.65 -6.67 -1.71
C CYS A 44 4.34 -7.97 -0.96
N GLY A 45 3.39 -7.96 -0.05
CA GLY A 45 2.74 -9.16 0.50
C GLY A 45 1.71 -9.78 -0.45
N ASP A 46 1.40 -9.11 -1.57
CA ASP A 46 0.47 -9.54 -2.63
C ASP A 46 -1.01 -9.63 -2.20
N GLY A 47 -1.33 -9.22 -0.98
CA GLY A 47 -2.72 -9.14 -0.51
C GLY A 47 -3.47 -7.96 -1.14
N VAL A 48 -4.68 -8.22 -1.61
CA VAL A 48 -5.65 -7.25 -2.15
C VAL A 48 -6.91 -7.32 -1.31
N THR A 49 -7.40 -6.19 -0.83
CA THR A 49 -8.51 -6.09 0.12
C THR A 49 -9.59 -5.12 -0.36
N GLY A 50 -10.72 -5.07 0.34
CA GLY A 50 -11.96 -4.42 -0.07
C GLY A 50 -11.86 -3.04 -0.73
N LYS A 51 -11.01 -2.14 -0.22
CA LYS A 51 -10.81 -0.80 -0.81
C LYS A 51 -10.26 -0.86 -2.25
N SER A 52 -9.35 -1.80 -2.49
CA SER A 52 -8.82 -2.05 -3.83
C SER A 52 -9.91 -2.58 -4.76
N LEU A 53 -10.74 -3.50 -4.28
CA LEU A 53 -11.80 -4.15 -5.06
C LEU A 53 -12.82 -3.14 -5.57
N HIS A 54 -13.22 -2.18 -4.75
CA HIS A 54 -14.16 -1.15 -5.16
C HIS A 54 -13.65 -0.35 -6.38
N ILE A 55 -12.38 0.08 -6.35
CA ILE A 55 -11.80 0.82 -7.48
C ILE A 55 -11.58 -0.07 -8.70
N LEU A 56 -11.19 -1.34 -8.50
CA LEU A 56 -11.06 -2.31 -9.59
C LEU A 56 -12.40 -2.60 -10.27
N HIS A 57 -13.49 -2.69 -9.51
CA HIS A 57 -14.84 -2.79 -10.02
C HIS A 57 -15.21 -1.58 -10.90
N GLU A 58 -14.96 -0.35 -10.43
CA GLU A 58 -15.19 0.86 -11.22
C GLU A 58 -14.32 0.91 -12.51
N MET A 59 -13.14 0.28 -12.48
CA MET A 59 -12.30 0.12 -13.68
C MET A 59 -12.80 -0.99 -14.62
N GLY A 60 -13.81 -1.76 -14.20
CA GLY A 60 -14.37 -2.89 -14.96
C GLY A 60 -13.40 -4.08 -15.02
N LEU A 61 -12.66 -4.36 -13.96
CA LEU A 61 -11.63 -5.41 -13.90
C LEU A 61 -12.06 -6.67 -13.14
N ASP A 62 -13.35 -6.80 -12.79
CA ASP A 62 -13.85 -7.93 -11.99
C ASP A 62 -13.56 -9.29 -12.63
N LYS A 63 -13.76 -9.40 -13.96
CA LYS A 63 -13.57 -10.66 -14.69
C LYS A 63 -12.10 -11.05 -14.80
N GLU A 64 -11.24 -10.08 -15.10
CA GLU A 64 -9.80 -10.26 -15.23
C GLU A 64 -9.20 -10.71 -13.90
N ILE A 65 -9.59 -10.06 -12.81
CA ILE A 65 -9.15 -10.44 -11.45
C ILE A 65 -9.69 -11.80 -11.06
N ALA A 66 -10.99 -12.06 -11.27
CA ALA A 66 -11.59 -13.36 -10.96
C ALA A 66 -10.96 -14.52 -11.74
N GLY A 67 -10.51 -14.26 -12.98
CA GLY A 67 -9.89 -15.27 -13.85
C GLY A 67 -8.46 -15.67 -13.48
N VAL A 68 -7.77 -14.85 -12.66
CA VAL A 68 -6.35 -15.09 -12.32
C VAL A 68 -6.11 -15.36 -10.84
N LYS A 69 -7.09 -15.14 -9.97
CA LYS A 69 -6.97 -15.48 -8.55
C LYS A 69 -7.02 -16.99 -8.38
N GLU A 70 -6.02 -17.56 -7.76
CA GLU A 70 -6.01 -18.98 -7.42
C GLU A 70 -6.65 -19.25 -6.06
N ILE A 71 -6.44 -18.34 -5.09
CA ILE A 71 -6.95 -18.47 -3.72
C ILE A 71 -7.62 -17.16 -3.29
N SER A 72 -8.86 -17.31 -2.77
CA SER A 72 -9.50 -16.28 -1.94
C SER A 72 -9.26 -16.63 -0.48
N SER A 73 -8.71 -15.70 0.28
CA SER A 73 -8.57 -15.91 1.72
C SER A 73 -9.92 -15.69 2.41
N LYS A 74 -10.29 -16.65 3.29
CA LYS A 74 -11.51 -16.59 4.09
C LYS A 74 -11.32 -15.84 5.39
N GLY A 75 -10.06 -15.65 5.79
CA GLY A 75 -9.75 -15.04 7.07
C GLY A 75 -8.30 -14.55 7.19
N VAL A 76 -8.08 -13.87 8.30
CA VAL A 76 -6.75 -13.52 8.79
C VAL A 76 -6.51 -14.23 10.11
N VAL A 77 -5.41 -14.95 10.23
CA VAL A 77 -4.97 -15.54 11.49
C VAL A 77 -3.82 -14.71 12.07
N ILE A 78 -4.03 -14.15 13.23
CA ILE A 78 -3.06 -13.30 13.92
C ILE A 78 -2.46 -14.08 15.08
N TYR A 79 -1.13 -14.24 15.08
CA TYR A 79 -0.39 -14.91 16.13
C TYR A 79 0.31 -13.89 17.03
N ALA A 80 0.08 -13.99 18.34
CA ALA A 80 0.78 -13.20 19.35
C ALA A 80 2.19 -13.76 19.65
N PRO A 81 3.09 -12.98 20.27
CA PRO A 81 4.43 -13.46 20.65
C PRO A 81 4.44 -14.68 21.58
N ASN A 82 3.38 -14.93 22.34
CA ASN A 82 3.20 -16.14 23.15
C ASN A 82 2.57 -17.32 22.39
N LYS A 83 2.47 -17.22 21.06
CA LYS A 83 1.93 -18.22 20.12
C LYS A 83 0.40 -18.43 20.19
N MET A 84 -0.32 -17.67 21.01
CA MET A 84 -1.78 -17.67 20.94
C MET A 84 -2.20 -17.05 19.61
N SER A 85 -3.21 -17.65 18.96
CA SER A 85 -3.76 -17.15 17.72
C SER A 85 -5.18 -16.63 17.89
N LEU A 86 -5.57 -15.73 17.00
CA LEU A 86 -6.92 -15.25 16.78
C LEU A 86 -7.22 -15.36 15.30
N LYS A 87 -8.24 -16.11 14.92
CA LYS A 87 -8.75 -16.12 13.55
C LYS A 87 -9.90 -15.12 13.45
N VAL A 88 -9.80 -14.25 12.46
CA VAL A 88 -10.82 -13.27 12.10
C VAL A 88 -11.32 -13.61 10.71
N ASN A 89 -12.63 -13.82 10.57
CA ASN A 89 -13.24 -14.07 9.27
C ASN A 89 -13.35 -12.76 8.49
N ILE A 90 -12.93 -12.75 7.23
CA ILE A 90 -13.02 -11.60 6.32
C ILE A 90 -13.97 -11.87 5.15
N GLU A 91 -14.65 -13.03 5.11
CA GLU A 91 -15.73 -13.25 4.14
C GLU A 91 -16.91 -12.33 4.45
N SER A 92 -17.39 -11.62 3.44
CA SER A 92 -18.67 -10.94 3.49
C SER A 92 -19.68 -11.75 2.66
N PRO A 93 -20.88 -12.05 3.18
CA PRO A 93 -21.95 -12.68 2.38
C PRO A 93 -22.30 -11.87 1.13
N ASP A 94 -22.13 -10.55 1.20
CA ASP A 94 -22.47 -9.60 0.13
C ASP A 94 -21.30 -9.35 -0.84
N ASP A 95 -20.09 -9.82 -0.51
CA ASP A 95 -18.89 -9.66 -1.34
C ASP A 95 -17.97 -10.89 -1.23
N PRO A 96 -18.13 -11.86 -2.14
CA PRO A 96 -17.32 -13.08 -2.15
C PRO A 96 -15.84 -12.83 -2.52
N LEU A 97 -15.47 -11.60 -2.87
CA LEU A 97 -14.11 -11.18 -3.21
C LEU A 97 -13.46 -10.36 -2.10
N SER A 98 -13.90 -10.49 -0.85
CA SER A 98 -13.50 -9.61 0.26
C SER A 98 -11.98 -9.48 0.48
N ALA A 99 -11.19 -10.52 0.21
CA ALA A 99 -9.72 -10.45 0.15
C ALA A 99 -9.13 -11.65 -0.61
N PHE A 100 -8.07 -11.43 -1.35
CA PHE A 100 -7.30 -12.47 -2.05
C PHE A 100 -5.84 -12.08 -2.18
N SER A 101 -4.99 -13.08 -2.45
CA SER A 101 -3.62 -12.84 -2.89
C SER A 101 -3.50 -12.99 -4.40
N ILE A 102 -2.70 -12.10 -4.99
CA ILE A 102 -2.35 -12.17 -6.40
C ILE A 102 -0.92 -11.65 -6.58
N ASP A 103 -0.10 -12.40 -7.31
CA ASP A 103 1.26 -11.98 -7.62
C ASP A 103 1.26 -10.60 -8.31
N ARG A 104 2.04 -9.68 -7.80
CA ARG A 104 2.15 -8.31 -8.34
C ARG A 104 2.62 -8.26 -9.80
N PHE A 105 3.29 -9.32 -10.27
CA PHE A 105 3.63 -9.46 -11.68
C PHE A 105 2.39 -9.52 -12.56
N ILE A 106 1.34 -10.20 -12.10
CA ILE A 106 0.05 -10.36 -12.79
C ILE A 106 -0.86 -9.16 -12.49
N PHE A 107 -1.00 -8.81 -11.22
CA PHE A 107 -1.92 -7.75 -10.78
C PHE A 107 -1.59 -6.40 -11.42
N ASP A 108 -0.32 -5.98 -11.31
CA ASP A 108 0.09 -4.68 -11.85
C ASP A 108 -0.08 -4.63 -13.38
N ASP A 109 0.14 -5.74 -14.08
CA ASP A 109 -0.03 -5.83 -15.54
C ASP A 109 -1.49 -5.68 -15.98
N ILE A 110 -2.42 -6.31 -15.25
CA ILE A 110 -3.86 -6.18 -15.51
C ILE A 110 -4.29 -4.72 -15.37
N VAL A 111 -3.97 -4.09 -14.24
CA VAL A 111 -4.38 -2.71 -13.95
C VAL A 111 -3.70 -1.71 -14.90
N PHE A 112 -2.43 -1.95 -15.22
CA PHE A 112 -1.66 -1.15 -16.17
C PHE A 112 -2.20 -1.27 -17.60
N THR A 113 -2.47 -2.47 -18.07
CA THR A 113 -2.99 -2.70 -19.43
C THR A 113 -4.33 -2.01 -19.63
N LYS A 114 -5.25 -2.15 -18.65
CA LYS A 114 -6.53 -1.43 -18.67
C LYS A 114 -6.36 0.09 -18.77
N ALA A 115 -5.46 0.65 -17.99
CA ALA A 115 -5.16 2.08 -18.02
C ALA A 115 -4.53 2.50 -19.35
N LYS A 116 -3.54 1.74 -19.85
CA LYS A 116 -2.88 2.01 -21.12
C LYS A 116 -3.87 2.00 -22.29
N ASP A 117 -4.74 0.99 -22.38
CA ASP A 117 -5.71 0.91 -23.45
C ASP A 117 -6.70 2.09 -23.40
N THR A 118 -7.19 2.43 -22.18
CA THR A 118 -8.08 3.58 -22.01
C THR A 118 -7.44 4.92 -22.40
N ILE A 119 -6.18 5.17 -22.06
CA ILE A 119 -5.51 6.42 -22.49
C ILE A 119 -5.28 6.48 -24.00
N LEU A 120 -4.97 5.34 -24.66
CA LEU A 120 -4.81 5.29 -26.11
C LEU A 120 -6.13 5.56 -26.85
N GLU A 121 -7.25 5.04 -26.33
CA GLU A 121 -8.60 5.34 -26.85
C GLU A 121 -8.96 6.83 -26.75
N ASN A 122 -8.33 7.57 -25.81
CA ASN A 122 -8.57 9.00 -25.58
C ASN A 122 -7.41 9.90 -26.07
N ASN A 123 -6.74 9.50 -27.15
CA ASN A 123 -5.63 10.26 -27.78
C ASN A 123 -4.44 10.53 -26.85
N GLY A 124 -4.30 9.76 -25.78
CA GLY A 124 -3.15 9.80 -24.89
C GLY A 124 -1.98 8.96 -25.39
N LEU A 125 -0.94 8.83 -24.60
CA LEU A 125 0.28 8.11 -24.95
C LEU A 125 0.85 7.36 -23.75
N PHE A 126 1.42 6.17 -23.96
CA PHE A 126 2.29 5.49 -23.05
C PHE A 126 3.73 5.52 -23.55
N LEU A 127 4.67 5.87 -22.67
CA LEU A 127 6.12 5.83 -22.94
C LEU A 127 6.85 4.95 -21.94
N ASN A 128 7.65 4.02 -22.43
CA ASN A 128 8.55 3.24 -21.60
C ASN A 128 9.90 3.95 -21.48
N GLU A 129 9.94 5.02 -20.66
CA GLU A 129 11.12 5.84 -20.45
C GLU A 129 11.27 6.24 -18.99
N LYS A 130 12.50 6.61 -18.64
CA LYS A 130 12.83 7.12 -17.30
C LYS A 130 12.69 8.64 -17.27
N VAL A 131 11.80 9.15 -16.41
CA VAL A 131 11.76 10.58 -16.06
C VAL A 131 12.99 10.92 -15.20
N LEU A 132 13.69 11.97 -15.57
CA LEU A 132 14.89 12.45 -14.88
C LEU A 132 14.52 13.50 -13.84
N SER A 133 13.68 14.48 -14.21
CA SER A 133 13.27 15.60 -13.35
C SER A 133 11.95 16.22 -13.82
N PRO A 134 11.23 16.97 -12.98
CA PRO A 134 10.23 17.90 -13.45
C PRO A 134 10.87 19.07 -14.19
N ILE A 135 10.11 19.74 -15.04
CA ILE A 135 10.42 21.03 -15.68
C ILE A 135 9.69 22.10 -14.90
N ILE A 136 10.44 23.12 -14.47
CA ILE A 136 9.93 24.19 -13.60
C ILE A 136 10.03 25.53 -14.35
N LYS A 137 8.92 26.29 -14.32
CA LYS A 137 8.88 27.68 -14.82
C LYS A 137 8.02 28.53 -13.88
N ASN A 138 8.53 29.65 -13.43
CA ASN A 138 7.84 30.58 -12.52
C ASN A 138 7.23 29.86 -11.29
N GLU A 139 8.03 29.05 -10.60
CA GLU A 139 7.62 28.27 -9.43
C GLU A 139 6.43 27.30 -9.70
N LYS A 140 6.22 26.90 -10.95
CA LYS A 140 5.21 25.92 -11.35
C LYS A 140 5.89 24.75 -12.04
N ILE A 141 5.45 23.54 -11.72
CA ILE A 141 5.77 22.33 -12.51
C ILE A 141 4.94 22.42 -13.79
N ILE A 142 5.59 22.46 -14.93
CA ILE A 142 4.92 22.60 -16.24
C ILE A 142 5.15 21.37 -17.12
N GLY A 143 5.86 20.36 -16.64
CA GLY A 143 6.18 19.17 -17.42
C GLY A 143 7.25 18.30 -16.79
N ILE A 144 7.79 17.40 -17.61
CA ILE A 144 8.86 16.45 -17.25
C ILE A 144 9.93 16.40 -18.32
N LYS A 145 11.14 16.04 -17.86
CA LYS A 145 12.30 15.78 -18.73
C LYS A 145 12.69 14.31 -18.68
N THR A 146 12.83 13.69 -19.84
CA THR A 146 13.45 12.37 -20.04
C THR A 146 14.87 12.51 -20.59
N LYS A 147 15.48 11.41 -20.99
CA LYS A 147 16.77 11.47 -21.71
C LYS A 147 16.60 11.99 -23.14
N ASN A 148 15.45 11.70 -23.75
CA ASN A 148 15.23 11.90 -25.19
C ASN A 148 14.48 13.21 -25.47
N ASP A 149 13.47 13.54 -24.64
CA ASP A 149 12.55 14.64 -24.88
C ASP A 149 12.08 15.36 -23.61
N GLU A 150 11.35 16.45 -23.83
CA GLU A 150 10.60 17.19 -22.80
C GLU A 150 9.12 17.15 -23.13
N TYR A 151 8.28 16.90 -22.09
CA TYR A 151 6.84 16.82 -22.22
C TYR A 151 6.20 17.81 -21.24
N PHE A 152 5.12 18.46 -21.64
CA PHE A 152 4.46 19.52 -20.91
C PHE A 152 3.03 19.14 -20.56
N ALA A 153 2.51 19.64 -19.42
CA ALA A 153 1.14 19.39 -19.01
C ALA A 153 0.63 20.45 -18.03
N ASP A 154 -0.71 20.51 -17.90
CA ASP A 154 -1.35 21.31 -16.87
C ASP A 154 -1.14 20.71 -15.47
N ILE A 155 -1.14 19.36 -15.38
CA ILE A 155 -0.89 18.62 -14.15
C ILE A 155 0.19 17.57 -14.37
N VAL A 156 1.17 17.50 -13.45
CA VAL A 156 2.16 16.40 -13.36
C VAL A 156 1.92 15.60 -12.09
N ILE A 157 1.55 14.32 -12.25
CA ILE A 157 1.25 13.40 -11.16
C ILE A 157 2.47 12.51 -10.88
N GLY A 158 3.01 12.60 -9.66
CA GLY A 158 4.09 11.75 -9.19
C GLY A 158 3.56 10.44 -8.59
N ALA A 159 3.61 9.35 -9.36
CA ALA A 159 3.15 8.00 -9.02
C ALA A 159 4.27 6.95 -9.02
N GLY A 160 5.54 7.34 -9.12
CA GLY A 160 6.69 6.45 -9.27
C GLY A 160 7.17 5.79 -7.96
N GLY A 161 6.36 5.78 -6.92
CA GLY A 161 6.68 5.20 -5.61
C GLY A 161 7.74 5.99 -4.85
N TYR A 162 8.42 5.32 -3.92
CA TYR A 162 9.41 5.94 -3.03
C TYR A 162 10.51 6.73 -3.77
N ASN A 163 10.95 6.25 -4.93
CA ASN A 163 12.03 6.84 -5.73
C ASN A 163 11.55 7.79 -6.84
N CYS A 164 10.31 8.26 -6.80
CA CYS A 164 9.73 9.15 -7.80
C CYS A 164 10.51 10.49 -7.87
N PRO A 165 10.99 10.93 -9.05
CA PRO A 165 11.69 12.20 -9.19
C PRO A 165 10.77 13.41 -8.90
N ILE A 166 9.48 13.31 -9.22
CA ILE A 166 8.48 14.35 -8.92
C ILE A 166 8.28 14.46 -7.40
N SER A 167 8.21 13.30 -6.70
CA SER A 167 8.12 13.29 -5.23
C SER A 167 9.35 13.94 -4.60
N ARG A 168 10.55 13.68 -5.12
CA ARG A 168 11.77 14.31 -4.61
C ARG A 168 11.68 15.83 -4.69
N TYR A 169 11.30 16.35 -5.85
CA TYR A 169 11.17 17.80 -6.05
C TYR A 169 10.11 18.42 -5.14
N ILE A 170 8.89 17.89 -5.14
CA ILE A 170 7.75 18.44 -4.37
C ILE A 170 8.06 18.45 -2.86
N LEU A 171 8.68 17.39 -2.36
CA LEU A 171 9.00 17.30 -0.93
C LEU A 171 10.15 18.27 -0.56
N ASP A 172 11.15 18.40 -1.42
CA ASP A 172 12.26 19.34 -1.20
C ASP A 172 11.76 20.79 -1.24
N ALA A 173 10.89 21.14 -2.22
CA ALA A 173 10.27 22.47 -2.34
C ALA A 173 9.38 22.81 -1.13
N ASN A 174 8.66 21.84 -0.60
CA ASN A 174 7.85 22.00 0.61
C ASN A 174 8.66 21.86 1.92
N LYS A 175 9.98 21.70 1.86
CA LYS A 175 10.88 21.50 3.01
C LYS A 175 10.48 20.31 3.89
N VAL A 176 9.89 19.27 3.28
CA VAL A 176 9.46 18.05 3.97
C VAL A 176 10.63 17.08 4.08
N SER A 177 10.99 16.73 5.31
CA SER A 177 12.07 15.77 5.54
C SER A 177 11.68 14.36 5.09
N LYS A 178 12.48 13.76 4.19
CA LYS A 178 12.43 12.31 3.87
C LYS A 178 13.19 11.46 4.90
N GLN A 179 13.82 12.07 5.90
CA GLN A 179 14.74 11.37 6.79
C GLN A 179 14.10 10.96 8.13
N ASP A 180 12.82 11.30 8.36
CA ASP A 180 12.16 10.89 9.60
C ASP A 180 11.80 9.40 9.55
N ARG A 181 12.74 8.59 10.03
CA ARG A 181 12.68 7.12 10.01
C ARG A 181 11.49 6.52 10.76
N LYS A 182 10.78 7.31 11.56
CA LYS A 182 9.54 6.90 12.24
C LYS A 182 8.35 6.75 11.29
N HIS A 183 8.45 7.31 10.09
CA HIS A 183 7.42 7.26 9.06
C HIS A 183 7.78 6.32 7.90
N TYR A 184 8.74 5.42 8.12
CA TYR A 184 9.16 4.44 7.14
C TYR A 184 9.30 3.05 7.78
N SER A 185 8.84 2.04 7.07
CA SER A 185 9.16 0.64 7.36
C SER A 185 10.07 0.07 6.28
N SER A 186 10.88 -0.89 6.65
CA SER A 186 11.56 -1.78 5.72
C SER A 186 10.87 -3.13 5.73
N ALA A 187 10.71 -3.73 4.57
CA ALA A 187 10.17 -5.08 4.42
C ALA A 187 11.10 -5.91 3.54
N LEU A 188 11.17 -7.19 3.83
CA LEU A 188 11.85 -8.22 3.06
C LEU A 188 10.84 -9.31 2.73
N ARG A 189 10.65 -9.60 1.44
CA ARG A 189 9.73 -10.61 0.93
C ARG A 189 10.51 -11.71 0.20
N GLU A 190 10.04 -12.95 0.32
CA GLU A 190 10.51 -14.11 -0.42
C GLU A 190 9.33 -15.02 -0.78
N TYR A 191 9.33 -15.62 -1.96
CA TYR A 191 8.35 -16.66 -2.32
C TYR A 191 8.90 -18.03 -1.95
N TRP A 192 8.01 -18.88 -1.45
CA TRP A 192 8.31 -20.25 -1.07
C TRP A 192 7.25 -21.21 -1.61
N ASN A 193 7.64 -22.43 -1.96
CA ASN A 193 6.72 -23.52 -2.25
C ASN A 193 6.61 -24.44 -1.05
N ASP A 194 5.43 -25.06 -0.92
CA ASP A 194 5.16 -26.17 -0.01
C ASP A 194 5.36 -25.83 1.48
N VAL A 195 4.96 -24.61 1.90
CA VAL A 195 4.93 -24.25 3.32
C VAL A 195 3.77 -24.94 4.00
N GLU A 196 4.06 -25.78 4.99
CA GLU A 196 3.07 -26.64 5.64
C GLU A 196 2.18 -25.90 6.65
N GLY A 197 0.99 -26.44 6.93
CA GLY A 197 0.10 -25.99 8.02
C GLY A 197 -0.64 -24.68 7.77
N ASN A 198 -0.68 -24.17 6.54
CA ASN A 198 -1.52 -23.02 6.19
C ASN A 198 -2.93 -23.51 5.81
N SER A 199 -3.97 -22.82 6.31
CA SER A 199 -5.39 -23.15 6.06
C SER A 199 -6.00 -22.40 4.88
N GLY A 200 -5.18 -21.71 4.06
CA GLY A 200 -5.65 -20.82 3.00
C GLY A 200 -5.93 -19.40 3.51
N ASP A 201 -5.69 -19.13 4.80
CA ASP A 201 -5.86 -17.82 5.40
C ASP A 201 -4.56 -16.98 5.32
N PHE A 202 -4.69 -15.68 5.38
CA PHE A 202 -3.56 -14.78 5.61
C PHE A 202 -3.06 -14.95 7.04
N GLU A 203 -1.79 -15.23 7.21
CA GLU A 203 -1.20 -15.34 8.54
C GLU A 203 -0.28 -14.17 8.84
N ILE A 204 -0.48 -13.57 10.02
CA ILE A 204 0.34 -12.48 10.57
C ILE A 204 0.90 -12.94 11.91
N HIS A 205 2.21 -12.97 12.04
CA HIS A 205 2.91 -13.40 13.24
C HIS A 205 3.63 -12.22 13.88
N PHE A 206 3.15 -11.79 15.04
CA PHE A 206 3.88 -10.86 15.90
C PHE A 206 4.96 -11.64 16.66
N ILE A 207 6.21 -11.40 16.30
CA ILE A 207 7.36 -12.12 16.84
C ILE A 207 8.18 -11.16 17.73
N ASP A 208 8.63 -11.68 18.85
CA ASP A 208 9.54 -10.92 19.75
C ASP A 208 10.81 -10.50 18.99
N GLY A 209 11.25 -9.28 19.18
CA GLY A 209 12.41 -8.69 18.49
C GLY A 209 12.11 -7.93 17.21
N ILE A 210 10.90 -8.04 16.63
CA ILE A 210 10.51 -7.25 15.46
C ILE A 210 9.28 -6.35 15.68
N LEU A 211 8.71 -6.35 16.89
CA LEU A 211 7.59 -5.48 17.21
C LEU A 211 7.95 -3.99 17.05
N PRO A 212 7.01 -3.15 16.59
CA PRO A 212 5.63 -3.42 16.19
C PRO A 212 5.47 -4.00 14.76
N GLY A 213 6.56 -4.44 14.13
CA GLY A 213 6.51 -5.16 12.87
C GLY A 213 6.01 -6.60 13.03
N TYR A 214 5.91 -7.31 11.93
CA TYR A 214 5.41 -8.68 11.90
C TYR A 214 6.06 -9.49 10.78
N PHE A 215 5.95 -10.81 10.91
CA PHE A 215 6.21 -11.78 9.84
C PHE A 215 4.86 -12.23 9.25
N TRP A 216 4.78 -12.45 7.94
CA TRP A 216 3.57 -12.91 7.27
C TRP A 216 3.80 -14.18 6.46
N ILE A 217 2.73 -14.99 6.30
CA ILE A 217 2.63 -16.12 5.37
C ILE A 217 1.32 -15.94 4.63
N PHE A 218 1.37 -15.52 3.36
CA PHE A 218 0.18 -15.31 2.53
C PHE A 218 0.17 -16.31 1.39
N PRO A 219 -0.86 -17.15 1.29
CA PRO A 219 -0.98 -18.12 0.20
C PRO A 219 -1.27 -17.40 -1.12
N ILE A 220 -0.50 -17.71 -2.16
CA ILE A 220 -0.72 -17.23 -3.53
C ILE A 220 -1.46 -18.31 -4.33
N SER A 221 -1.05 -19.59 -4.19
CA SER A 221 -1.71 -20.77 -4.72
C SER A 221 -1.71 -21.88 -3.68
N GLU A 222 -2.20 -23.06 -4.02
CA GLU A 222 -2.17 -24.23 -3.13
C GLU A 222 -0.76 -24.57 -2.63
N THR A 223 0.25 -24.32 -3.45
CA THR A 223 1.64 -24.65 -3.14
C THR A 223 2.56 -23.45 -2.97
N LYS A 224 2.21 -22.28 -3.51
CA LYS A 224 3.06 -21.07 -3.51
C LYS A 224 2.63 -20.09 -2.43
N PHE A 225 3.59 -19.60 -1.66
CA PHE A 225 3.40 -18.66 -0.57
C PHE A 225 4.28 -17.43 -0.72
N ASN A 226 3.74 -16.26 -0.41
CA ASN A 226 4.49 -15.04 -0.17
C ASN A 226 4.78 -14.96 1.32
N ILE A 227 6.04 -15.06 1.70
CA ILE A 227 6.44 -14.84 3.09
C ILE A 227 7.30 -13.59 3.20
N GLY A 228 7.28 -12.98 4.36
CA GLY A 228 8.20 -11.87 4.60
C GLY A 228 8.12 -11.30 6.00
N VAL A 229 8.99 -10.35 6.25
CA VAL A 229 9.12 -9.66 7.52
C VAL A 229 9.24 -8.17 7.28
N GLY A 230 8.54 -7.38 8.09
CA GLY A 230 8.58 -5.92 8.04
C GLY A 230 8.76 -5.30 9.43
N MET A 231 9.47 -4.17 9.49
CA MET A 231 9.71 -3.44 10.73
C MET A 231 9.91 -1.95 10.47
N LEU A 232 9.52 -1.11 11.44
CA LEU A 232 9.82 0.33 11.42
C LEU A 232 11.33 0.57 11.40
N LEU A 233 11.79 1.50 10.55
CA LEU A 233 13.20 1.85 10.49
C LEU A 233 13.72 2.40 11.82
N SER A 234 12.91 3.21 12.52
CA SER A 234 13.28 3.75 13.83
C SER A 234 13.43 2.69 14.93
N GLU A 235 12.76 1.55 14.82
CA GLU A 235 12.91 0.44 15.74
C GLU A 235 14.10 -0.45 15.34
N MET A 236 14.34 -0.62 14.05
CA MET A 236 15.57 -1.29 13.56
C MET A 236 16.84 -0.59 14.06
N ASP A 237 16.83 0.76 14.07
CA ASP A 237 17.97 1.55 14.59
C ASP A 237 18.23 1.33 16.08
N LYS A 238 17.19 1.04 16.87
CA LYS A 238 17.31 0.80 18.31
C LYS A 238 17.78 -0.61 18.64
N THR A 239 17.48 -1.57 17.78
CA THR A 239 17.64 -3.00 18.08
C THR A 239 18.74 -3.67 17.24
N ASP A 240 19.34 -2.95 16.30
CA ASP A 240 20.29 -3.48 15.28
C ASP A 240 19.78 -4.72 14.53
N VAL A 241 18.46 -4.87 14.44
CA VAL A 241 17.84 -5.99 13.74
C VAL A 241 18.05 -5.85 12.23
N LYS A 242 18.53 -6.91 11.61
CA LYS A 242 18.65 -7.04 10.16
C LYS A 242 17.57 -8.00 9.66
N LEU A 243 16.66 -7.51 8.84
CA LEU A 243 15.50 -8.29 8.36
C LEU A 243 15.90 -9.61 7.71
N LYS A 244 17.04 -9.66 7.01
CA LYS A 244 17.53 -10.90 6.42
C LYS A 244 17.84 -11.96 7.49
N GLN A 245 18.56 -11.58 8.55
CA GLN A 245 18.89 -12.49 9.65
C GLN A 245 17.63 -12.91 10.41
N MET A 246 16.67 -11.98 10.57
CA MET A 246 15.41 -12.29 11.22
C MET A 246 14.57 -13.26 10.38
N LEU A 247 14.49 -13.08 9.07
CA LEU A 247 13.80 -14.01 8.18
C LEU A 247 14.45 -15.40 8.25
N ASP A 248 15.78 -15.47 8.14
CA ASP A 248 16.54 -16.73 8.20
C ASP A 248 16.32 -17.42 9.58
N TYR A 249 16.32 -16.68 10.69
CA TYR A 249 15.97 -17.21 12.02
C TYR A 249 14.53 -17.75 12.08
N ILE A 250 13.56 -17.01 11.54
CA ILE A 250 12.13 -17.39 11.59
C ILE A 250 11.92 -18.73 10.88
N VAL A 251 12.47 -18.91 9.70
CA VAL A 251 12.26 -20.12 8.90
C VAL A 251 13.08 -21.32 9.36
N ASN A 252 14.25 -21.13 10.00
CA ASN A 252 15.15 -22.22 10.34
C ASN A 252 15.20 -22.57 11.85
N GLU A 253 14.88 -21.62 12.75
CA GLU A 253 15.12 -21.78 14.17
C GLU A 253 13.91 -21.49 15.06
N SER A 254 12.94 -20.67 14.57
CA SER A 254 11.77 -20.30 15.37
C SER A 254 10.78 -21.46 15.56
N TYR A 255 9.68 -21.17 16.24
CA TYR A 255 8.56 -22.12 16.38
C TYR A 255 7.88 -22.50 15.07
N LEU A 256 8.18 -21.80 13.98
CA LEU A 256 7.66 -22.06 12.64
C LEU A 256 8.56 -23.01 11.83
N LYS A 257 9.75 -23.33 12.28
CA LYS A 257 10.77 -24.08 11.52
C LYS A 257 10.24 -25.39 10.91
N GLU A 258 9.39 -26.11 11.64
CA GLU A 258 8.83 -27.39 11.13
C GLU A 258 7.96 -27.20 9.89
N ARG A 259 7.31 -26.05 9.77
CA ARG A 259 6.48 -25.70 8.59
C ARG A 259 7.32 -25.44 7.34
N PHE A 260 8.60 -25.15 7.52
CA PHE A 260 9.57 -24.89 6.45
C PHE A 260 10.52 -26.07 6.20
N ALA A 261 10.40 -27.16 6.95
CA ALA A 261 11.34 -28.29 6.86
C ALA A 261 11.42 -28.91 5.44
N ASN A 262 10.29 -29.00 4.75
CA ASN A 262 10.18 -29.52 3.38
C ASN A 262 9.97 -28.41 2.33
N ALA A 263 9.75 -27.17 2.77
CA ALA A 263 9.48 -26.04 1.90
C ALA A 263 10.72 -25.58 1.12
N LYS A 264 10.51 -24.97 -0.04
CA LYS A 264 11.59 -24.55 -0.94
C LYS A 264 11.46 -23.08 -1.30
N ALA A 265 12.48 -22.29 -0.96
CA ALA A 265 12.57 -20.90 -1.40
C ALA A 265 12.68 -20.80 -2.93
N ILE A 266 11.89 -19.94 -3.54
CA ILE A 266 11.97 -19.70 -4.99
C ILE A 266 13.19 -18.81 -5.26
N PRO A 267 14.14 -19.26 -6.09
CA PRO A 267 15.39 -18.54 -6.36
C PRO A 267 15.15 -17.10 -6.85
N LYS A 268 15.96 -16.16 -6.38
CA LYS A 268 15.95 -14.72 -6.74
C LYS A 268 14.67 -13.98 -6.35
N SER A 269 13.75 -14.58 -5.59
CA SER A 269 12.52 -13.95 -5.13
C SER A 269 12.72 -13.11 -3.86
N LYS A 270 13.80 -13.32 -3.08
CA LYS A 270 14.12 -12.55 -1.87
C LYS A 270 14.49 -11.13 -2.24
N LYS A 271 13.60 -10.16 -1.91
CA LYS A 271 13.77 -8.74 -2.24
C LYS A 271 13.30 -7.86 -1.10
N GLY A 272 14.04 -6.77 -0.85
CA GLY A 272 13.70 -5.76 0.16
C GLY A 272 13.14 -4.48 -0.45
N TRP A 273 12.30 -3.77 0.29
CA TRP A 273 11.74 -2.49 -0.11
C TRP A 273 11.49 -1.58 1.09
N LEU A 274 11.51 -0.26 0.82
CA LEU A 274 11.11 0.76 1.78
C LEU A 274 9.63 1.13 1.58
N LEU A 275 8.91 1.19 2.68
CA LEU A 275 7.48 1.48 2.75
C LEU A 275 7.29 2.86 3.39
N PRO A 276 6.94 3.90 2.62
CA PRO A 276 6.63 5.22 3.16
C PRO A 276 5.21 5.21 3.73
N LEU A 277 5.11 5.38 5.06
CA LEU A 277 3.87 5.25 5.80
C LEU A 277 3.04 6.53 5.82
N GLY A 278 1.72 6.37 5.77
CA GLY A 278 0.70 7.42 5.91
C GLY A 278 0.46 7.87 7.35
N SER A 279 1.43 7.63 8.24
CA SER A 279 1.31 8.02 9.65
C SER A 279 1.31 9.55 9.81
N PRO A 280 0.39 10.11 10.65
CA PRO A 280 0.34 11.54 10.95
C PRO A 280 1.67 12.05 11.51
N ARG A 281 2.09 13.23 11.06
CA ARG A 281 3.28 13.90 11.56
C ARG A 281 2.93 14.86 12.70
N LYS A 282 3.90 15.17 13.54
CA LYS A 282 3.71 16.07 14.66
C LYS A 282 3.27 17.45 14.15
N ASN A 283 2.16 17.98 14.70
CA ASN A 283 1.57 19.26 14.37
C ASN A 283 0.99 19.39 12.95
N GLU A 284 0.77 18.28 12.23
CA GLU A 284 0.11 18.28 10.93
C GLU A 284 -1.19 17.47 11.00
N LEU A 285 -2.26 17.97 10.38
CA LEU A 285 -3.51 17.23 10.21
C LEU A 285 -3.33 16.12 9.17
N ASN A 286 -2.57 16.43 8.13
CA ASN A 286 -2.20 15.53 7.05
C ASN A 286 -0.78 15.00 7.25
N PRO A 287 -0.44 13.81 6.75
CA PRO A 287 0.90 13.24 6.92
C PRO A 287 2.01 14.13 6.36
N ARG A 288 1.74 14.87 5.30
CA ARG A 288 2.62 15.87 4.70
C ARG A 288 1.95 16.58 3.52
N LYS A 289 2.47 17.74 3.13
CA LYS A 289 2.02 18.45 1.92
C LYS A 289 2.47 17.67 0.68
N ASN A 290 1.52 17.09 -0.04
CA ASN A 290 1.71 16.20 -1.19
C ASN A 290 1.46 16.89 -2.54
N TYR A 291 1.45 18.22 -2.58
CA TYR A 291 1.24 19.00 -3.80
C TYR A 291 2.21 20.18 -3.88
N TYR A 292 2.36 20.68 -5.08
CA TYR A 292 3.06 21.89 -5.44
C TYR A 292 2.39 22.47 -6.69
N ASN A 293 2.57 23.75 -6.95
CA ASN A 293 1.96 24.36 -8.14
C ASN A 293 2.29 23.57 -9.42
N GLY A 294 1.26 23.10 -10.13
CA GLY A 294 1.36 22.22 -11.30
C GLY A 294 1.61 20.73 -11.03
N GLY A 295 1.73 20.29 -9.76
CA GLY A 295 2.02 18.89 -9.47
C GLY A 295 1.42 18.33 -8.20
N VAL A 296 1.14 17.03 -8.20
CA VAL A 296 0.57 16.29 -7.07
C VAL A 296 1.21 14.90 -6.92
N LEU A 297 1.28 14.38 -5.69
CA LEU A 297 1.79 13.05 -5.37
C LEU A 297 0.65 12.12 -4.98
N ILE A 298 0.78 10.84 -5.38
CA ILE A 298 -0.17 9.77 -5.09
C ILE A 298 0.52 8.48 -4.65
N GLY A 299 -0.21 7.58 -4.00
CA GLY A 299 0.29 6.27 -3.55
C GLY A 299 1.54 6.37 -2.68
N ASP A 300 2.50 5.48 -2.89
CA ASP A 300 3.78 5.45 -2.14
C ASP A 300 4.58 6.76 -2.31
N SER A 301 4.44 7.48 -3.43
CA SER A 301 5.08 8.78 -3.64
C SER A 301 4.54 9.84 -2.67
N ALA A 302 3.29 9.70 -2.25
CA ALA A 302 2.61 10.54 -1.27
C ALA A 302 2.72 10.00 0.18
N SER A 303 3.40 8.87 0.42
CA SER A 303 3.45 8.17 1.72
C SER A 303 2.05 7.82 2.26
N LEU A 304 1.31 7.01 1.54
CA LEU A 304 -0.06 6.63 1.90
C LEU A 304 -0.21 5.17 2.35
N ILE A 305 0.90 4.46 2.58
CA ILE A 305 0.86 3.08 3.09
C ILE A 305 0.35 3.07 4.52
N ASP A 306 -0.61 2.20 4.81
CA ASP A 306 -1.13 2.03 6.17
C ASP A 306 -0.01 1.64 7.14
N PRO A 307 0.16 2.38 8.25
CA PRO A 307 1.29 2.17 9.16
C PRO A 307 1.21 0.87 9.96
N PHE A 308 0.03 0.27 10.10
CA PHE A 308 -0.15 -0.96 10.88
C PHE A 308 -0.18 -2.21 9.98
N THR A 309 -1.06 -2.22 8.99
CA THR A 309 -1.25 -3.38 8.10
C THR A 309 -0.20 -3.47 7.00
N GLY A 310 0.42 -2.34 6.62
CA GLY A 310 1.28 -2.26 5.44
C GLY A 310 0.50 -2.22 4.12
N GLU A 311 -0.84 -2.12 4.17
CA GLU A 311 -1.69 -1.99 2.98
C GLU A 311 -1.40 -0.67 2.27
N GLY A 312 -1.21 -0.73 0.96
CA GLY A 312 -0.90 0.44 0.15
C GLY A 312 -1.57 0.44 -1.21
N ILE A 313 -2.08 -0.71 -1.67
CA ILE A 313 -2.67 -0.85 -3.01
C ILE A 313 -3.99 -0.07 -3.09
N GLY A 314 -4.88 -0.22 -2.12
CA GLY A 314 -6.15 0.49 -2.06
C GLY A 314 -5.97 1.99 -1.96
N ASN A 315 -5.10 2.45 -1.06
CA ASN A 315 -4.79 3.88 -0.93
C ASN A 315 -4.14 4.45 -2.20
N ALA A 316 -3.33 3.65 -2.90
CA ALA A 316 -2.75 4.02 -4.18
C ALA A 316 -3.83 4.20 -5.26
N LEU A 317 -4.74 3.25 -5.40
CA LEU A 317 -5.85 3.30 -6.36
C LEU A 317 -6.79 4.48 -6.07
N VAL A 318 -7.19 4.67 -4.82
CA VAL A 318 -8.06 5.78 -4.37
C VAL A 318 -7.43 7.13 -4.65
N SER A 319 -6.17 7.34 -4.24
CA SER A 319 -5.48 8.61 -4.48
C SER A 319 -5.30 8.91 -5.97
N GLY A 320 -5.09 7.87 -6.78
CA GLY A 320 -5.03 8.00 -8.23
C GLY A 320 -6.37 8.47 -8.82
N LYS A 321 -7.47 7.80 -8.48
CA LYS A 321 -8.81 8.17 -8.93
C LYS A 321 -9.15 9.61 -8.59
N LEU A 322 -8.85 10.04 -7.37
CA LEU A 322 -9.18 11.37 -6.88
C LEU A 322 -8.57 12.49 -7.75
N THR A 323 -7.39 12.28 -8.33
CA THR A 323 -6.74 13.29 -9.19
C THR A 323 -7.59 13.68 -10.40
N SER A 324 -8.50 12.84 -10.83
CA SER A 324 -9.34 13.08 -12.00
C SER A 324 -10.38 14.19 -11.78
N ASN A 325 -10.61 14.60 -10.53
CA ASN A 325 -11.54 15.69 -10.18
C ASN A 325 -10.94 17.09 -10.40
N TYR A 326 -9.65 17.18 -10.75
CA TYR A 326 -8.92 18.44 -10.85
C TYR A 326 -8.39 18.66 -12.26
N ASP A 327 -8.54 19.88 -12.79
CA ASP A 327 -8.03 20.27 -14.11
C ASP A 327 -6.70 21.02 -14.01
N TYR A 328 -6.35 21.51 -12.82
CA TYR A 328 -5.07 22.13 -12.50
C TYR A 328 -4.77 21.98 -11.01
N ILE A 329 -3.51 22.14 -10.65
CA ILE A 329 -3.04 22.14 -9.26
C ILE A 329 -2.33 23.46 -8.98
N ASP A 330 -2.86 24.22 -8.05
CA ASP A 330 -2.21 25.36 -7.42
C ASP A 330 -2.23 25.20 -5.89
N GLU A 331 -2.04 26.24 -5.12
CA GLU A 331 -2.06 26.14 -3.65
C GLU A 331 -3.47 25.84 -3.11
N GLU A 332 -4.51 26.38 -3.73
CA GLU A 332 -5.89 26.19 -3.29
C GLU A 332 -6.42 24.80 -3.67
N THR A 333 -6.36 24.46 -4.95
CA THR A 333 -6.83 23.16 -5.46
C THR A 333 -5.99 22.00 -4.95
N GLY A 334 -4.69 22.18 -4.77
CA GLY A 334 -3.80 21.18 -4.15
C GLY A 334 -4.15 20.93 -2.68
N LYS A 335 -4.48 21.97 -1.93
CA LYS A 335 -4.98 21.85 -0.55
C LYS A 335 -6.35 21.17 -0.52
N GLN A 336 -7.25 21.49 -1.46
CA GLN A 336 -8.54 20.83 -1.58
C GLN A 336 -8.37 19.35 -1.87
N TYR A 337 -7.56 18.96 -2.86
CA TYR A 337 -7.22 17.56 -3.15
C TYR A 337 -6.71 16.84 -1.89
N GLN A 338 -5.78 17.45 -1.17
CA GLN A 338 -5.20 16.85 0.03
C GLN A 338 -6.22 16.66 1.15
N ASN A 339 -7.14 17.60 1.33
CA ASN A 339 -8.21 17.50 2.32
C ASN A 339 -9.19 16.39 1.94
N GLU A 340 -9.68 16.35 0.68
CA GLU A 340 -10.57 15.30 0.20
C GLU A 340 -9.94 13.90 0.33
N LEU A 341 -8.66 13.78 -0.01
CA LEU A 341 -7.95 12.53 0.18
C LEU A 341 -7.89 12.13 1.66
N TRP A 342 -7.64 13.12 2.53
CA TRP A 342 -7.54 12.86 3.97
C TRP A 342 -8.88 12.55 4.61
N ASP A 343 -9.98 13.13 4.10
CA ASP A 343 -11.34 12.78 4.51
C ASP A 343 -11.68 11.31 4.18
N ILE A 344 -11.12 10.78 3.09
CA ILE A 344 -11.34 9.37 2.70
C ILE A 344 -10.48 8.40 3.52
N ILE A 345 -9.18 8.68 3.71
CA ILE A 345 -8.23 7.70 4.27
C ILE A 345 -7.59 8.13 5.60
N GLY A 346 -7.74 9.38 6.01
CA GLY A 346 -6.95 9.96 7.11
C GLY A 346 -7.31 9.40 8.48
N GLU A 347 -8.59 9.12 8.74
CA GLU A 347 -9.02 8.52 10.00
C GLU A 347 -8.44 7.12 10.17
N GLU A 348 -8.52 6.29 9.13
CA GLU A 348 -7.94 4.95 9.11
C GLU A 348 -6.43 5.00 9.38
N LEU A 349 -5.70 5.81 8.61
CA LEU A 349 -4.23 5.93 8.77
C LEU A 349 -3.85 6.42 10.18
N THR A 350 -4.65 7.33 10.74
CA THR A 350 -4.44 7.85 12.10
C THR A 350 -4.67 6.77 13.15
N ASN A 351 -5.72 5.98 13.02
CA ASN A 351 -6.05 4.90 13.94
C ASN A 351 -5.06 3.74 13.82
N SER A 352 -4.69 3.36 12.60
CA SER A 352 -3.61 2.39 12.33
C SER A 352 -2.28 2.80 12.97
N HIS A 353 -1.93 4.08 12.90
CA HIS A 353 -0.72 4.58 13.56
C HIS A 353 -0.78 4.49 15.09
N LYS A 354 -1.95 4.74 15.70
CA LYS A 354 -2.15 4.55 17.16
C LYS A 354 -1.98 3.08 17.52
N LEU A 355 -2.59 2.16 16.75
CA LEU A 355 -2.46 0.72 16.95
C LEU A 355 -1.01 0.25 16.83
N GLN A 356 -0.29 0.67 15.78
CA GLN A 356 1.13 0.36 15.62
C GLN A 356 1.95 0.74 16.87
N LYS A 357 1.70 1.92 17.43
CA LYS A 357 2.38 2.36 18.67
C LYS A 357 2.02 1.51 19.89
N MET A 358 0.77 1.08 20.01
CA MET A 358 0.31 0.24 21.11
C MET A 358 0.95 -1.15 21.05
N LEU A 359 1.05 -1.73 19.86
CA LEU A 359 1.57 -3.08 19.63
C LEU A 359 3.10 -3.19 19.71
N ASN A 360 3.80 -2.11 20.02
CA ASN A 360 5.24 -2.15 20.33
C ASN A 360 5.55 -2.88 21.65
N LYS A 361 4.53 -3.22 22.46
CA LYS A 361 4.69 -3.90 23.75
C LYS A 361 4.19 -5.34 23.68
N LYS A 362 5.08 -6.31 23.76
CA LYS A 362 4.79 -7.76 23.75
C LYS A 362 3.63 -8.16 24.67
N TRP A 363 3.61 -7.67 25.92
CA TRP A 363 2.55 -8.01 26.87
C TRP A 363 1.18 -7.52 26.40
N LEU A 364 1.12 -6.38 25.73
CA LEU A 364 -0.12 -5.79 25.24
C LEU A 364 -0.68 -6.60 24.05
N VAL A 365 0.18 -7.04 23.14
CA VAL A 365 -0.22 -7.92 22.03
C VAL A 365 -0.81 -9.24 22.58
N ASN A 366 -0.09 -9.88 23.50
CA ASN A 366 -0.55 -11.10 24.16
C ASN A 366 -1.89 -10.94 24.87
N TRP A 367 -2.03 -9.83 25.61
CA TRP A 367 -3.26 -9.52 26.32
C TRP A 367 -4.43 -9.26 25.36
N PHE A 368 -4.19 -8.48 24.28
CA PHE A 368 -5.20 -8.16 23.28
C PHE A 368 -5.74 -9.42 22.60
N ILE A 369 -4.87 -10.28 22.10
CA ILE A 369 -5.27 -11.57 21.48
C ILE A 369 -6.03 -12.44 22.47
N LYS A 370 -5.58 -12.54 23.71
CA LYS A 370 -6.29 -13.28 24.77
C LYS A 370 -7.70 -12.73 25.03
N LYS A 371 -7.88 -11.42 25.01
CA LYS A 371 -9.18 -10.78 25.21
C LYS A 371 -10.08 -10.96 23.97
N ALA A 372 -9.55 -10.78 22.78
CA ALA A 372 -10.30 -10.93 21.53
C ALA A 372 -10.83 -12.35 21.35
N ASN A 373 -10.07 -13.38 21.76
CA ASN A 373 -10.56 -14.76 21.76
C ASN A 373 -11.78 -15.00 22.68
N LYS A 374 -12.00 -14.13 23.65
CA LYS A 374 -13.10 -14.27 24.63
C LYS A 374 -14.29 -13.34 24.35
N LYS A 375 -14.13 -12.36 23.47
CA LYS A 375 -15.14 -11.31 23.22
C LYS A 375 -15.45 -11.22 21.71
N PRO A 376 -16.62 -11.74 21.27
CA PRO A 376 -17.05 -11.66 19.86
C PRO A 376 -17.04 -10.21 19.33
N GLN A 377 -17.44 -9.23 20.14
CA GLN A 377 -17.45 -7.83 19.73
C GLN A 377 -16.06 -7.28 19.36
N LEU A 378 -14.98 -7.82 19.97
CA LEU A 378 -13.62 -7.47 19.57
C LEU A 378 -13.19 -8.12 18.26
N GLN A 379 -13.69 -9.33 17.98
CA GLN A 379 -13.47 -10.01 16.70
C GLN A 379 -14.19 -9.27 15.58
N GLU A 380 -15.45 -8.93 15.79
CA GLU A 380 -16.26 -8.13 14.86
C GLU A 380 -15.58 -6.79 14.55
N LEU A 381 -15.07 -6.11 15.58
CA LEU A 381 -14.34 -4.87 15.43
C LEU A 381 -13.06 -5.00 14.55
N ILE A 382 -12.31 -6.09 14.72
CA ILE A 382 -11.14 -6.38 13.89
C ILE A 382 -11.58 -6.69 12.45
N THR A 383 -12.69 -7.42 12.29
CA THR A 383 -13.31 -7.70 10.99
C THR A 383 -13.67 -6.39 10.27
N ASP A 384 -14.36 -5.49 10.96
CA ASP A 384 -14.76 -4.18 10.40
C ASP A 384 -13.54 -3.33 9.99
N MET A 385 -12.47 -3.37 10.78
CA MET A 385 -11.21 -2.70 10.43
C MET A 385 -10.57 -3.27 9.16
N LEU A 386 -10.65 -4.59 8.96
CA LEU A 386 -10.09 -5.26 7.78
C LEU A 386 -10.96 -5.05 6.53
N HIS A 387 -12.28 -4.91 6.69
CA HIS A 387 -13.23 -4.65 5.62
C HIS A 387 -13.33 -3.18 5.20
N ASN A 388 -12.73 -2.25 5.95
CA ASN A 388 -12.89 -0.80 5.71
C ASN A 388 -14.37 -0.36 5.65
N LYS A 389 -15.28 -1.01 6.38
CA LYS A 389 -16.68 -0.57 6.47
C LYS A 389 -16.74 0.76 7.26
N GLU A 390 -17.69 1.62 6.89
CA GLU A 390 -17.94 2.96 7.45
C GLU A 390 -18.24 3.02 8.97
N THR A 391 -17.99 1.96 9.71
CA THR A 391 -18.12 1.90 11.18
C THR A 391 -17.09 2.73 11.95
N GLN A 392 -16.32 3.57 11.23
CA GLN A 392 -15.22 4.38 11.75
C GLN A 392 -15.65 5.43 12.80
N GLY A 393 -16.91 5.85 12.82
CA GLY A 393 -17.41 6.82 13.81
C GLY A 393 -17.37 6.37 15.27
N SER A 394 -17.33 5.06 15.55
CA SER A 394 -17.33 4.52 16.91
C SER A 394 -15.94 4.46 17.56
N PHE A 395 -14.85 4.50 16.76
CA PHE A 395 -13.46 4.45 17.26
C PHE A 395 -12.95 5.78 17.85
N ASN A 396 -13.61 6.89 17.55
CA ASN A 396 -13.16 8.22 17.96
C ASN A 396 -13.26 8.47 19.48
N SER A 397 -13.89 7.61 20.26
CA SER A 397 -13.87 7.81 21.71
C SER A 397 -12.73 6.99 22.33
N LYS A 398 -11.74 7.68 22.91
CA LYS A 398 -10.82 7.08 23.90
C LYS A 398 -11.59 6.21 24.89
N TRP A 399 -12.83 6.52 25.12
CA TRP A 399 -13.77 5.85 26.01
C TRP A 399 -14.25 4.51 25.46
N PHE A 400 -14.49 4.38 24.13
CA PHE A 400 -14.82 3.10 23.50
C PHE A 400 -13.64 2.13 23.56
N MET A 401 -12.43 2.58 23.20
CA MET A 401 -11.22 1.78 23.32
C MET A 401 -10.96 1.37 24.80
N ILE A 402 -11.12 2.29 25.74
CA ILE A 402 -10.96 2.00 27.17
C ILE A 402 -12.05 1.04 27.64
N LYS A 403 -13.30 1.24 27.26
CA LYS A 403 -14.43 0.36 27.65
C LYS A 403 -14.29 -1.04 27.05
N THR A 404 -13.89 -1.15 25.79
CA THR A 404 -13.68 -2.44 25.10
C THR A 404 -12.41 -3.14 25.60
N LEU A 405 -11.41 -2.38 26.05
CA LEU A 405 -10.17 -2.91 26.61
C LEU A 405 -10.25 -3.26 28.11
N LEU A 406 -11.10 -2.59 28.89
CA LEU A 406 -11.18 -2.79 30.35
C LEU A 406 -12.36 -3.63 30.80
N PHE A 407 -13.46 -3.71 30.08
CA PHE A 407 -14.64 -4.50 30.36
C PHE A 407 -14.87 -5.59 29.31
#